data_f62730299251af8395187ee7d73a8553
#
_entry.id   f62730299251af8395187ee7d73a8553
#
_cell.length_a   1.000
_cell.length_b   1.000
_cell.length_c   1.000
_cell.angle_alpha   90.00
_cell.angle_beta   90.00
_cell.angle_gamma   90.00
#
_symmetry.space_group_name_H-M   'P 1'
#
loop_
_entity.id
_entity.type
_entity.pdbx_description
1 polymer ?
#
loop_
_entity_poly.entity_id
_entity_poly.type
_entity_poly.pdbx_seq_one_letter_code
_entity_poly.pdbx_strand_id
1 'polypeptide(L)'
;VGSEMCIRDRDWKENTKNLWDHNGTVVRWDCSVLLENAGFKDAYRTKYPNPVTHPGFTFPSDNEGVPVQKLSWAPDADERDRIDFIYFMPDRKLKLKDVSVVGPSKSIVRSERVEESGKDSFITPLGVWPTDHKAVMATFSLK
;
A
#
# COMPACT_ATOMS: atom_id res chain seq x y z
N VAL A 1 5.14 -0.82 18.45
CA VAL A 1 4.76 -1.64 17.31
C VAL A 1 3.26 -1.68 17.29
N GLY A 2 2.64 -0.81 16.52
CA GLY A 2 1.21 -0.91 16.24
C GLY A 2 0.96 -2.23 15.52
N SER A 3 -0.06 -2.96 15.94
CA SER A 3 -0.53 -4.12 15.19
C SER A 3 -0.83 -3.67 13.77
N GLU A 4 -0.29 -4.35 12.77
CA GLU A 4 -0.54 -4.09 11.35
C GLU A 4 -2.05 -4.05 11.01
N MET A 5 -2.86 -4.68 11.83
CA MET A 5 -4.31 -4.67 11.73
C MET A 5 -4.99 -3.32 12.03
N CYS A 6 -4.28 -2.33 12.58
CA CYS A 6 -4.90 -1.06 12.99
C CYS A 6 -4.76 0.06 11.97
N ILE A 7 -3.91 -0.08 10.95
CA ILE A 7 -3.65 0.96 9.96
C ILE A 7 -3.82 0.36 8.58
N ARG A 8 -4.98 0.59 7.98
CA ARG A 8 -5.29 0.18 6.61
C ARG A 8 -5.92 1.33 5.85
N ASP A 9 -6.04 1.16 4.54
CA ASP A 9 -6.63 2.16 3.67
C ASP A 9 -8.08 2.46 4.06
N ARG A 10 -8.41 3.73 4.24
CA ARG A 10 -9.79 4.16 4.51
C ARG A 10 -10.74 3.84 3.36
N ASP A 11 -10.20 3.71 2.15
CA ASP A 11 -10.95 3.49 0.92
C ASP A 11 -11.23 2.02 0.64
N TRP A 12 -11.17 1.18 1.69
CA TRP A 12 -11.42 -0.25 1.65
C TRP A 12 -12.68 -0.62 0.86
N LYS A 13 -13.76 0.13 1.09
CA LYS A 13 -15.03 -0.07 0.37
C LYS A 13 -14.88 0.06 -1.15
N GLU A 14 -14.10 1.01 -1.61
CA GLU A 14 -13.90 1.24 -3.04
C GLU A 14 -13.01 0.16 -3.65
N ASN A 15 -12.01 -0.30 -2.90
CA ASN A 15 -11.16 -1.40 -3.31
C ASN A 15 -11.94 -2.72 -3.45
N THR A 16 -12.79 -3.04 -2.50
CA THR A 16 -13.53 -4.30 -2.48
C THR A 16 -14.56 -4.45 -3.60
N LYS A 17 -14.98 -3.35 -4.22
CA LYS A 17 -15.90 -3.41 -5.36
C LYS A 17 -15.29 -4.05 -6.61
N ASN A 18 -13.99 -3.98 -6.75
CA ASN A 18 -13.29 -4.29 -8.00
C ASN A 18 -12.26 -5.40 -7.86
N LEU A 19 -11.95 -5.77 -6.65
CA LEU A 19 -10.97 -6.79 -6.34
C LEU A 19 -11.66 -7.88 -5.54
N TRP A 20 -11.34 -9.12 -5.86
CA TRP A 20 -11.80 -10.29 -5.09
C TRP A 20 -11.11 -10.39 -3.72
N ASP A 21 -10.05 -9.61 -3.52
CA ASP A 21 -9.41 -9.43 -2.22
C ASP A 21 -10.43 -8.98 -1.17
N HIS A 22 -10.19 -9.26 0.10
CA HIS A 22 -11.02 -8.87 1.25
C HIS A 22 -12.41 -9.51 1.30
N ASN A 23 -12.70 -10.51 0.50
CA ASN A 23 -14.00 -11.20 0.44
C ASN A 23 -15.20 -10.24 0.36
N GLY A 24 -15.04 -9.06 -0.25
CA GLY A 24 -16.06 -8.03 -0.34
C GLY A 24 -16.38 -7.35 0.99
N THR A 25 -15.60 -7.56 2.03
CA THR A 25 -15.83 -6.98 3.36
C THR A 25 -15.50 -5.48 3.34
N VAL A 26 -16.39 -4.68 3.90
CA VAL A 26 -16.22 -3.25 4.07
C VAL A 26 -15.86 -2.95 5.51
N VAL A 27 -14.64 -2.50 5.75
CA VAL A 27 -14.13 -2.16 7.09
C VAL A 27 -13.69 -0.70 7.12
N ARG A 28 -14.07 0.01 8.17
CA ARG A 28 -13.58 1.34 8.48
C ARG A 28 -12.50 1.22 9.56
N TRP A 29 -11.28 1.47 9.17
CA TRP A 29 -10.14 1.38 10.07
C TRP A 29 -10.00 2.66 10.91
N ASP A 30 -10.25 2.54 12.20
CA ASP A 30 -10.35 3.68 13.12
C ASP A 30 -9.07 4.51 13.18
N CYS A 31 -7.90 3.88 13.11
CA CYS A 31 -6.62 4.60 13.16
C CYS A 31 -6.45 5.56 11.97
N SER A 32 -6.79 5.12 10.76
CA SER A 32 -6.76 5.99 9.57
C SER A 32 -7.74 7.15 9.70
N VAL A 33 -8.92 6.88 10.22
CA VAL A 33 -9.96 7.89 10.45
C VAL A 33 -9.54 8.90 11.52
N LEU A 34 -8.91 8.45 12.60
CA LEU A 34 -8.42 9.33 13.66
C LEU A 34 -7.33 10.28 13.15
N LEU A 35 -6.39 9.79 12.35
CA LEU A 35 -5.36 10.62 11.73
C LEU A 35 -5.97 11.71 10.82
N GLU A 36 -6.95 11.34 10.01
CA GLU A 36 -7.62 12.31 9.13
C GLU A 36 -8.41 13.35 9.92
N ASN A 37 -9.14 12.94 10.95
CA ASN A 37 -9.88 13.85 11.83
C ASN A 37 -8.94 14.81 12.57
N ALA A 38 -7.71 14.40 12.84
CA ALA A 38 -6.66 15.24 13.40
C ALA A 38 -6.01 16.16 12.34
N GLY A 39 -6.43 16.11 11.09
CA GLY A 39 -5.97 16.97 10.00
C GLY A 39 -4.78 16.43 9.20
N PHE A 40 -4.31 15.22 9.51
CA PHE A 40 -3.29 14.58 8.68
C PHE A 40 -3.84 14.16 7.32
N LYS A 41 -2.97 14.16 6.33
CA LYS A 41 -3.25 13.69 4.97
C LYS A 41 -2.37 12.52 4.63
N ASP A 42 -2.98 11.48 4.07
CA ASP A 42 -2.25 10.39 3.43
C ASP A 42 -1.63 10.91 2.13
N ALA A 43 -0.31 10.81 2.02
CA ALA A 43 0.43 11.29 0.86
C ALA A 43 0.03 10.55 -0.41
N TYR A 44 -0.15 9.22 -0.33
CA TYR A 44 -0.52 8.42 -1.49
C TYR A 44 -1.91 8.80 -2.01
N ARG A 45 -2.93 8.86 -1.15
CA ARG A 45 -4.29 9.26 -1.53
C ARG A 45 -4.42 10.74 -1.89
N THR A 46 -3.52 11.59 -1.40
CA THR A 46 -3.44 12.99 -1.85
C THR A 46 -3.00 13.09 -3.31
N LYS A 47 -2.08 12.25 -3.75
CA LYS A 47 -1.60 12.19 -5.12
C LYS A 47 -2.53 11.38 -6.02
N TYR A 48 -2.98 10.24 -5.54
CA TYR A 48 -3.81 9.27 -6.27
C TYR A 48 -5.12 9.01 -5.53
N PRO A 49 -6.13 9.86 -5.71
CA PRO A 49 -7.36 9.81 -4.91
C PRO A 49 -8.28 8.63 -5.27
N ASN A 50 -8.08 7.98 -6.41
CA ASN A 50 -8.92 6.87 -6.84
C ASN A 50 -8.25 5.53 -6.48
N PRO A 51 -8.77 4.80 -5.46
CA PRO A 51 -8.18 3.55 -4.99
C PRO A 51 -8.37 2.37 -5.96
N VAL A 52 -9.30 2.48 -6.90
CA VAL A 52 -9.53 1.44 -7.91
C VAL A 52 -8.44 1.46 -8.98
N THR A 53 -8.04 2.64 -9.42
CA THR A 53 -6.98 2.79 -10.44
C THR A 53 -5.59 2.79 -9.84
N HIS A 54 -5.46 3.22 -8.60
CA HIS A 54 -4.21 3.28 -7.85
C HIS A 54 -4.41 2.64 -6.46
N PRO A 55 -4.52 1.32 -6.37
CA PRO A 55 -4.70 0.65 -5.08
C PRO A 55 -3.54 0.90 -4.14
N GLY A 56 -2.30 0.92 -4.64
CA GLY A 56 -1.11 1.20 -3.86
C GLY A 56 -0.77 0.09 -2.88
N PHE A 57 -1.03 -1.15 -3.24
CA PHE A 57 -0.77 -2.30 -2.37
C PHE A 57 0.70 -2.38 -1.98
N THR A 58 0.91 -2.53 -0.69
CA THR A 58 2.25 -2.65 -0.11
C THR A 58 2.52 -4.03 0.49
N PHE A 59 1.49 -4.86 0.65
CA PHE A 59 1.60 -6.22 1.19
C PHE A 59 0.64 -7.18 0.45
N PRO A 60 0.99 -8.46 0.27
CA PRO A 60 2.34 -9.03 0.39
C PRO A 60 3.18 -8.76 -0.85
N SER A 61 4.44 -8.39 -0.67
CA SER A 61 5.38 -8.16 -1.75
C SER A 61 5.94 -9.46 -2.31
N ASP A 62 6.16 -9.53 -3.62
CA ASP A 62 6.98 -10.58 -4.20
C ASP A 62 8.46 -10.41 -3.83
N ASN A 63 9.19 -11.51 -3.94
CA ASN A 63 10.64 -11.56 -3.93
C ASN A 63 11.08 -12.62 -4.94
N GLU A 64 11.44 -12.18 -6.14
CA GLU A 64 11.76 -13.10 -7.25
C GLU A 64 12.96 -14.02 -6.96
N GLY A 65 13.85 -13.62 -6.08
CA GLY A 65 15.01 -14.42 -5.66
C GLY A 65 14.67 -15.56 -4.69
N VAL A 66 13.41 -15.66 -4.26
CA VAL A 66 12.97 -16.64 -3.26
C VAL A 66 11.81 -17.48 -3.80
N PRO A 67 11.84 -18.81 -3.66
CA PRO A 67 10.67 -19.64 -3.96
C PRO A 67 9.45 -19.18 -3.14
N VAL A 68 8.27 -19.15 -3.76
CA VAL A 68 7.04 -18.67 -3.10
C VAL A 68 6.81 -19.35 -1.75
N GLN A 69 7.06 -20.67 -1.68
CA GLN A 69 6.90 -21.48 -0.46
C GLN A 69 7.82 -21.07 0.70
N LYS A 70 8.81 -20.23 0.43
CA LYS A 70 9.76 -19.70 1.44
C LYS A 70 9.52 -18.24 1.81
N LEU A 71 8.46 -17.64 1.28
CA LEU A 71 8.12 -16.23 1.54
C LEU A 71 7.30 -16.09 2.83
N SER A 72 7.85 -16.52 3.97
CA SER A 72 7.19 -16.44 5.27
C SER A 72 5.74 -17.00 5.21
N TRP A 73 4.78 -16.35 5.82
CA TRP A 73 3.35 -16.70 5.74
C TRP A 73 2.62 -16.00 4.56
N ALA A 74 3.31 -15.15 3.83
CA ALA A 74 2.73 -14.46 2.66
C ALA A 74 2.15 -15.40 1.58
N PRO A 75 2.67 -16.64 1.35
CA PRO A 75 2.06 -17.57 0.42
C PRO A 75 0.60 -17.91 0.74
N ASP A 76 0.22 -17.88 2.00
CA ASP A 76 -1.15 -18.19 2.45
C ASP A 76 -2.09 -17.00 2.40
N ALA A 77 -1.56 -15.80 2.14
CA ALA A 77 -2.37 -14.60 2.02
C ALA A 77 -3.32 -14.70 0.82
N ASP A 78 -4.58 -14.42 1.05
CA ASP A 78 -5.63 -14.45 0.04
C ASP A 78 -6.07 -13.06 -0.42
N GLU A 79 -5.47 -12.03 0.13
CA GLU A 79 -5.75 -10.63 -0.17
C GLU A 79 -4.48 -9.79 -0.24
N ARG A 80 -4.59 -8.65 -0.87
CA ARG A 80 -3.55 -7.62 -0.92
C ARG A 80 -4.00 -6.41 -0.13
N ASP A 81 -3.05 -5.81 0.58
CA ASP A 81 -3.31 -4.69 1.45
C ASP A 81 -2.40 -3.50 1.17
N ARG A 82 -2.93 -2.33 1.43
CA ARG A 82 -2.14 -1.11 1.60
C ARG A 82 -2.05 -0.79 3.08
N ILE A 83 -0.95 -1.17 3.70
CA ILE A 83 -0.73 -1.06 5.15
C ILE A 83 0.50 -0.23 5.53
N ASP A 84 1.24 0.27 4.55
CA ASP A 84 2.37 1.18 4.73
C ASP A 84 1.98 2.58 4.24
N PHE A 85 2.19 3.60 5.08
CA PHE A 85 1.68 4.94 4.85
C PHE A 85 2.71 6.02 5.15
N ILE A 86 2.60 7.13 4.45
CA ILE A 86 3.20 8.40 4.82
C ILE A 86 2.07 9.40 5.05
N TYR A 87 1.81 9.72 6.32
CA TYR A 87 0.91 10.80 6.69
C TYR A 87 1.70 12.09 6.91
N PHE A 88 1.15 13.20 6.46
CA PHE A 88 1.74 14.51 6.69
C PHE A 88 0.69 15.52 7.13
N MET A 89 1.10 16.49 7.94
CA MET A 89 0.26 17.64 8.28
C MET A 89 0.41 18.67 7.17
N PRO A 90 -0.68 19.07 6.49
CA PRO A 90 -0.60 20.11 5.47
C PRO A 90 -0.11 21.43 6.05
N ASP A 91 0.85 22.04 5.38
CA ASP A 91 1.40 23.35 5.71
C ASP A 91 1.58 24.18 4.43
N ARG A 92 1.52 25.53 4.55
CA ARG A 92 1.70 26.42 3.40
C ARG A 92 3.09 26.31 2.77
N LYS A 93 4.09 25.93 3.58
CA LYS A 93 5.49 25.78 3.16
C LYS A 93 5.81 24.38 2.66
N LEU A 94 4.97 23.40 2.99
CA LEU A 94 5.19 21.99 2.61
C LEU A 94 4.26 21.60 1.47
N LYS A 95 4.85 21.26 0.31
CA LYS A 95 4.09 20.83 -0.85
C LYS A 95 4.49 19.43 -1.26
N LEU A 96 3.52 18.50 -1.24
CA LEU A 96 3.70 17.17 -1.83
C LEU A 96 3.95 17.30 -3.34
N LYS A 97 5.02 16.68 -3.82
CA LYS A 97 5.42 16.67 -5.22
C LYS A 97 5.11 15.35 -5.89
N ASP A 98 5.51 14.28 -5.26
CA ASP A 98 5.35 12.95 -5.82
C ASP A 98 5.26 11.87 -4.76
N VAL A 99 4.66 10.73 -5.14
CA VAL A 99 4.57 9.53 -4.31
C VAL A 99 4.70 8.31 -5.21
N SER A 100 5.46 7.33 -4.76
CA SER A 100 5.63 6.05 -5.46
C SER A 100 5.65 4.90 -4.46
N VAL A 101 5.28 3.72 -4.92
CA VAL A 101 5.51 2.47 -4.21
C VAL A 101 6.93 2.00 -4.55
N VAL A 102 7.72 1.65 -3.56
CA VAL A 102 9.10 1.16 -3.73
C VAL A 102 9.12 -0.33 -3.43
N GLY A 103 9.52 -1.11 -4.41
CA GLY A 103 9.56 -2.56 -4.31
C GLY A 103 9.19 -3.24 -5.63
N PRO A 104 9.09 -4.57 -5.65
CA PRO A 104 8.62 -5.32 -6.80
C PRO A 104 7.22 -4.90 -7.22
N SER A 105 6.95 -4.92 -8.53
CA SER A 105 5.60 -4.65 -9.07
C SER A 105 4.63 -5.81 -8.85
N LYS A 106 5.13 -6.98 -8.48
CA LYS A 106 4.32 -8.17 -8.20
C LYS A 106 3.98 -8.31 -6.73
N SER A 107 2.90 -9.01 -6.47
CA SER A 107 2.49 -9.45 -5.13
C SER A 107 2.37 -10.98 -5.08
N ILE A 108 2.26 -11.51 -3.88
CA ILE A 108 1.97 -12.94 -3.67
C ILE A 108 0.52 -13.04 -3.18
N VAL A 109 -0.28 -13.83 -3.87
CA VAL A 109 -1.66 -14.10 -3.48
C VAL A 109 -1.95 -15.57 -3.73
N ARG A 110 -2.43 -16.28 -2.70
CA ARG A 110 -2.79 -17.71 -2.78
C ARG A 110 -1.69 -18.57 -3.37
N SER A 111 -0.47 -18.38 -2.89
CA SER A 111 0.73 -19.09 -3.34
C SER A 111 1.15 -18.83 -4.80
N GLU A 112 0.62 -17.78 -5.41
CA GLU A 112 0.96 -17.40 -6.79
C GLU A 112 1.53 -15.99 -6.85
N ARG A 113 2.44 -15.76 -7.81
CA ARG A 113 2.91 -14.42 -8.15
C ARG A 113 1.90 -13.73 -9.04
N VAL A 114 1.41 -12.58 -8.62
CA VAL A 114 0.37 -11.82 -9.31
C VAL A 114 0.91 -10.45 -9.72
N GLU A 115 0.71 -10.09 -10.98
CA GLU A 115 0.98 -8.72 -11.45
C GLU A 115 -0.05 -7.75 -10.88
N GLU A 116 0.41 -6.57 -10.48
CA GLU A 116 -0.50 -5.52 -10.07
C GLU A 116 -1.22 -4.93 -11.29
N SER A 117 -2.53 -4.99 -11.26
CA SER A 117 -3.39 -4.52 -12.37
C SER A 117 -3.68 -3.02 -12.33
N GLY A 118 -3.23 -2.32 -11.29
CA GLY A 118 -3.41 -0.88 -11.12
C GLY A 118 -2.49 -0.03 -12.01
N LYS A 119 -2.65 1.28 -11.86
CA LYS A 119 -1.80 2.28 -12.53
C LYS A 119 -0.75 2.86 -11.55
N ASP A 120 -0.44 2.10 -10.51
CA ASP A 120 0.52 2.51 -9.49
C ASP A 120 1.91 2.75 -10.08
N SER A 121 2.58 3.77 -9.57
CA SER A 121 3.96 4.05 -9.93
C SER A 121 4.89 3.26 -9.03
N PHE A 122 5.63 2.31 -9.61
CA PHE A 122 6.62 1.50 -8.92
C PHE A 122 8.03 1.99 -9.16
N ILE A 123 8.82 2.03 -8.10
CA ILE A 123 10.28 2.14 -8.16
C ILE A 123 10.82 0.78 -7.72
N THR A 124 11.26 -0.02 -8.70
CA THR A 124 11.78 -1.36 -8.43
C THR A 124 13.30 -1.29 -8.25
N PRO A 125 13.82 -1.52 -7.04
CA PRO A 125 15.25 -1.58 -6.79
C PRO A 125 15.88 -2.79 -7.50
N LEU A 126 17.16 -2.67 -7.80
CA LEU A 126 17.93 -3.80 -8.32
C LEU A 126 18.28 -4.79 -7.19
N GLY A 127 18.23 -6.08 -7.51
CA GLY A 127 18.62 -7.15 -6.60
C GLY A 127 17.46 -7.75 -5.82
N VAL A 128 17.80 -8.49 -4.78
CA VAL A 128 16.82 -9.19 -3.94
C VAL A 128 16.08 -8.19 -3.04
N TRP A 129 14.78 -8.25 -3.04
CA TRP A 129 13.96 -7.46 -2.15
C TRP A 129 13.97 -8.07 -0.73
N PRO A 130 14.26 -7.27 0.33
CA PRO A 130 14.60 -7.84 1.65
C PRO A 130 13.41 -8.17 2.55
N THR A 131 12.19 -7.84 2.16
CA THR A 131 11.00 -7.93 3.02
C THR A 131 9.76 -8.34 2.23
N ASP A 132 8.74 -8.79 2.92
CA ASP A 132 7.41 -9.10 2.39
C ASP A 132 6.48 -7.87 2.27
N HIS A 133 6.96 -6.69 2.68
CA HIS A 133 6.31 -5.41 2.40
C HIS A 133 7.00 -4.67 1.26
N LYS A 134 6.24 -3.88 0.50
CA LYS A 134 6.76 -2.77 -0.31
C LYS A 134 6.77 -1.51 0.56
N ALA A 135 7.63 -0.56 0.22
CA ALA A 135 7.67 0.72 0.91
C ALA A 135 6.88 1.79 0.15
N VAL A 136 6.58 2.89 0.81
CA VAL A 136 6.05 4.11 0.19
C VAL A 136 7.10 5.19 0.26
N MET A 137 7.34 5.89 -0.84
CA MET A 137 8.25 7.03 -0.91
C MET A 137 7.46 8.27 -1.33
N ALA A 138 7.60 9.37 -0.58
CA ALA A 138 7.01 10.65 -0.92
C ALA A 138 8.07 11.74 -1.01
N THR A 139 7.96 12.57 -2.03
CA THR A 139 8.82 13.73 -2.24
C THR A 139 8.05 15.01 -1.93
N PHE A 140 8.63 15.83 -1.07
CA PHE A 140 8.09 17.13 -0.71
C PHE A 140 9.04 18.25 -1.13
N SER A 141 8.48 19.43 -1.43
CA SER A 141 9.25 20.68 -1.50
C SER A 141 8.88 21.59 -0.36
N LEU A 142 9.89 22.25 0.19
CA LEU A 142 9.73 23.37 1.11
C LEU A 142 9.77 24.67 0.29
N LYS A 143 8.93 25.64 0.66
CA LYS A 143 8.92 27.02 0.10
C LYS A 143 9.64 27.97 1.04
#